data_d3eafb1c35e1a344dd6fcbac9d32c98f
#
_entry.id   d3eafb1c35e1a344dd6fcbac9d32c98f
#
_cell.length_a   1.000
_cell.length_b   1.000
_cell.length_c   1.000
_cell.angle_alpha   90.00
_cell.angle_beta   90.00
_cell.angle_gamma   90.00
#
_symmetry.space_group_name_H-M   'P 1'
#
loop_
_entity.id
_entity.type
_entity.pdbx_description
1 polymer ?
#
loop_
_entity_poly.entity_id
_entity_poly.type
_entity_poly.pdbx_seq_one_letter_code
_entity_poly.pdbx_strand_id
1 'polypeptide(L)'
;AQLTEEAQKRNSVVGTPYWMAPELIRGQDYSHKVDVWSAAIMAIEMAEGEPPYLDYPPLRALFLIATSGSPKLKEEAIWSPEFKDFLAQALKVDVNERASCEDLLQHPFLNKSGNLRDLEPIIKKSRAALGLPPL
;
A
#
# COMPACT_ATOMS: atom_id res chain seq x y z
N ALA A 1 -13.78 4.94 5.84
CA ALA A 1 -14.63 6.02 6.38
C ALA A 1 -14.34 7.33 5.65
N GLN A 2 -15.37 8.08 5.29
CA GLN A 2 -15.22 9.37 4.63
C GLN A 2 -14.82 10.44 5.66
N LEU A 3 -13.76 11.20 5.38
CA LEU A 3 -13.40 12.40 6.14
C LEU A 3 -14.26 13.57 5.66
N THR A 4 -14.82 14.32 6.60
CA THR A 4 -15.52 15.59 6.30
C THR A 4 -14.55 16.75 6.34
N GLU A 5 -14.90 17.90 5.73
CA GLU A 5 -14.07 19.11 5.77
C GLU A 5 -13.78 19.58 7.20
N GLU A 6 -14.70 19.31 8.15
CA GLU A 6 -14.55 19.68 9.57
C GLU A 6 -13.71 18.67 10.37
N ALA A 7 -13.59 17.41 9.90
CA ALA A 7 -12.89 16.33 10.58
C ALA A 7 -11.82 15.71 9.67
N GLN A 8 -10.69 16.39 9.52
CA GLN A 8 -9.57 15.93 8.70
C GLN A 8 -8.77 14.78 9.33
N LYS A 9 -9.04 14.43 10.58
CA LYS A 9 -8.34 13.39 11.33
C LYS A 9 -9.30 12.46 12.07
N ARG A 10 -8.89 11.20 12.22
CA ARG A 10 -9.61 10.16 12.97
C ARG A 10 -8.64 9.39 13.88
N ASN A 11 -9.20 8.69 14.87
CA ASN A 11 -8.45 7.86 15.83
C ASN A 11 -9.05 6.45 16.01
N SER A 12 -10.01 6.04 15.19
CA SER A 12 -10.58 4.70 15.23
C SER A 12 -9.69 3.70 14.49
N VAL A 13 -9.44 2.52 15.06
CA VAL A 13 -8.62 1.45 14.48
C VAL A 13 -9.54 0.36 13.95
N VAL A 14 -9.66 0.25 12.63
CA VAL A 14 -10.47 -0.77 11.94
C VAL A 14 -9.73 -1.23 10.68
N GLY A 15 -9.62 -2.54 10.45
CA GLY A 15 -9.06 -3.12 9.23
C GLY A 15 -8.11 -4.28 9.49
N THR A 16 -7.59 -4.87 8.40
CA THR A 16 -6.61 -5.94 8.43
C THR A 16 -5.22 -5.37 8.67
N PRO A 17 -4.41 -5.94 9.60
CA PRO A 17 -3.20 -5.28 10.12
C PRO A 17 -2.12 -5.02 9.06
N TYR A 18 -1.89 -5.93 8.13
CA TYR A 18 -0.72 -5.92 7.23
C TYR A 18 -0.63 -4.69 6.32
N TRP A 19 -1.76 -4.05 6.00
CA TRP A 19 -1.83 -2.84 5.14
C TRP A 19 -1.99 -1.54 5.93
N MET A 20 -2.09 -1.61 7.27
CA MET A 20 -2.30 -0.44 8.12
C MET A 20 -1.05 0.43 8.23
N ALA A 21 -1.25 1.75 8.23
CA ALA A 21 -0.19 2.71 8.50
C ALA A 21 0.24 2.71 9.98
N PRO A 22 1.51 3.02 10.31
CA PRO A 22 2.03 3.01 11.68
C PRO A 22 1.27 3.90 12.64
N GLU A 23 0.89 5.11 12.23
CA GLU A 23 0.13 6.06 13.06
C GLU A 23 -1.25 5.53 13.43
N LEU A 24 -1.91 4.79 12.52
CA LEU A 24 -3.19 4.15 12.78
C LEU A 24 -3.04 3.06 13.85
N ILE A 25 -2.01 2.22 13.75
CA ILE A 25 -1.73 1.15 14.70
C ILE A 25 -1.37 1.70 16.08
N ARG A 26 -0.65 2.84 16.13
CA ARG A 26 -0.28 3.51 17.38
C ARG A 26 -1.44 4.26 18.05
N GLY A 27 -2.64 4.25 17.44
CA GLY A 27 -3.79 4.98 17.95
C GLY A 27 -3.64 6.50 17.94
N GLN A 28 -2.77 7.00 17.06
CA GLN A 28 -2.58 8.44 16.82
C GLN A 28 -3.68 8.99 15.91
N ASP A 29 -3.87 10.30 15.94
CA ASP A 29 -4.70 10.97 14.94
C ASP A 29 -4.17 10.70 13.53
N TYR A 30 -5.01 10.27 12.62
CA TYR A 30 -4.62 9.97 11.25
C TYR A 30 -5.47 10.74 10.22
N SER A 31 -4.91 10.95 9.05
CA SER A 31 -5.52 11.60 7.90
C SER A 31 -5.67 10.64 6.72
N HIS A 32 -6.10 11.16 5.57
CA HIS A 32 -6.14 10.43 4.28
C HIS A 32 -4.78 9.81 3.87
N LYS A 33 -3.66 10.28 4.43
CA LYS A 33 -2.33 9.72 4.15
C LYS A 33 -2.14 8.26 4.63
N VAL A 34 -3.05 7.73 5.45
CA VAL A 34 -3.08 6.28 5.76
C VAL A 34 -3.41 5.45 4.52
N ASP A 35 -4.25 5.97 3.62
CA ASP A 35 -4.60 5.29 2.38
C ASP A 35 -3.43 5.28 1.38
N VAL A 36 -2.58 6.31 1.39
CA VAL A 36 -1.32 6.33 0.63
C VAL A 36 -0.40 5.21 1.07
N TRP A 37 -0.23 5.04 2.38
CA TRP A 37 0.53 3.91 2.93
C TRP A 37 -0.06 2.57 2.49
N SER A 38 -1.36 2.36 2.68
CA SER A 38 -2.04 1.12 2.32
C SER A 38 -1.92 0.81 0.82
N ALA A 39 -2.04 1.79 -0.06
CA ALA A 39 -1.85 1.64 -1.50
C ALA A 39 -0.42 1.22 -1.85
N ALA A 40 0.59 1.77 -1.16
CA ALA A 40 1.98 1.37 -1.36
C ALA A 40 2.25 -0.07 -0.87
N ILE A 41 1.63 -0.51 0.23
CA ILE A 41 1.70 -1.91 0.66
C ILE A 41 1.04 -2.84 -0.37
N MET A 42 -0.08 -2.45 -0.97
CA MET A 42 -0.68 -3.20 -2.09
C MET A 42 0.26 -3.26 -3.30
N ALA A 43 1.02 -2.20 -3.59
CA ALA A 43 2.02 -2.22 -4.66
C ALA A 43 3.15 -3.21 -4.37
N ILE A 44 3.62 -3.31 -3.12
CA ILE A 44 4.57 -4.37 -2.70
C ILE A 44 3.94 -5.75 -2.86
N GLU A 45 2.71 -5.94 -2.41
CA GLU A 45 1.96 -7.20 -2.55
C GLU A 45 1.83 -7.62 -4.03
N MET A 46 1.52 -6.71 -4.93
CA MET A 46 1.47 -6.99 -6.37
C MET A 46 2.85 -7.35 -6.94
N ALA A 47 3.92 -6.77 -6.41
CA ALA A 47 5.29 -7.02 -6.85
C ALA A 47 5.83 -8.36 -6.33
N GLU A 48 5.56 -8.72 -5.08
CA GLU A 48 6.16 -9.84 -4.36
C GLU A 48 5.19 -10.99 -4.07
N GLY A 49 3.89 -10.82 -4.37
CA GLY A 49 2.84 -11.81 -4.16
C GLY A 49 2.22 -11.77 -2.76
N GLU A 50 2.82 -11.04 -1.82
CA GLU A 50 2.34 -10.92 -0.44
C GLU A 50 2.75 -9.57 0.17
N PRO A 51 1.98 -9.04 1.14
CA PRO A 51 2.37 -7.85 1.87
C PRO A 51 3.50 -8.15 2.86
N PRO A 52 4.27 -7.14 3.31
CA PRO A 52 5.26 -7.31 4.38
C PRO A 52 4.64 -7.91 5.64
N TYR A 53 5.41 -8.76 6.32
CA TYR A 53 5.05 -9.37 7.61
C TYR A 53 3.88 -10.37 7.57
N LEU A 54 3.41 -10.81 6.40
CA LEU A 54 2.29 -11.78 6.29
C LEU A 54 2.57 -13.10 7.03
N ASP A 55 3.83 -13.54 7.07
CA ASP A 55 4.26 -14.77 7.78
C ASP A 55 4.13 -14.70 9.30
N TYR A 56 3.91 -13.50 9.84
CA TYR A 56 3.78 -13.31 11.29
C TYR A 56 2.32 -13.29 11.73
N PRO A 57 2.01 -13.80 12.94
CA PRO A 57 0.69 -13.62 13.54
C PRO A 57 0.28 -12.15 13.60
N PRO A 58 -1.02 -11.81 13.47
CA PRO A 58 -1.50 -10.44 13.36
C PRO A 58 -0.98 -9.48 14.42
N LEU A 59 -0.93 -9.88 15.68
CA LEU A 59 -0.41 -9.03 16.78
C LEU A 59 1.08 -8.72 16.64
N ARG A 60 1.87 -9.70 16.18
CA ARG A 60 3.31 -9.48 15.91
C ARG A 60 3.52 -8.59 14.70
N ALA A 61 2.74 -8.77 13.65
CA ALA A 61 2.77 -7.90 12.48
C ALA A 61 2.47 -6.45 12.87
N LEU A 62 1.43 -6.18 13.67
CA LEU A 62 1.12 -4.85 14.20
C LEU A 62 2.32 -4.23 14.92
N PHE A 63 2.97 -4.99 15.79
CA PHE A 63 4.16 -4.52 16.52
C PHE A 63 5.30 -4.16 15.55
N LEU A 64 5.59 -5.01 14.56
CA LEU A 64 6.63 -4.78 13.57
C LEU A 64 6.34 -3.54 12.72
N ILE A 65 5.11 -3.38 12.21
CA ILE A 65 4.71 -2.20 11.43
C ILE A 65 4.89 -0.92 12.25
N ALA A 66 4.52 -0.98 13.53
CA ALA A 66 4.64 0.18 14.42
C ALA A 66 6.09 0.56 14.76
N THR A 67 7.05 -0.37 14.70
CA THR A 67 8.40 -0.19 15.27
C THR A 67 9.55 -0.32 14.28
N SER A 68 9.37 -1.07 13.17
CA SER A 68 10.49 -1.39 12.26
C SER A 68 10.78 -0.34 11.19
N GLY A 69 9.99 0.72 11.10
CA GLY A 69 10.15 1.75 10.07
C GLY A 69 9.48 1.39 8.75
N SER A 70 9.94 2.01 7.66
CA SER A 70 9.40 1.76 6.31
C SER A 70 9.76 0.37 5.82
N PRO A 71 8.79 -0.45 5.37
CA PRO A 71 9.09 -1.73 4.76
C PRO A 71 9.85 -1.54 3.44
N LYS A 72 10.64 -2.55 3.07
CA LYS A 72 11.42 -2.58 1.85
C LYS A 72 11.05 -3.81 1.02
N LEU A 73 11.33 -3.73 -0.27
CA LEU A 73 11.27 -4.89 -1.18
C LEU A 73 12.33 -5.93 -0.79
N LYS A 74 12.01 -7.22 -0.92
CA LYS A 74 12.92 -8.34 -0.60
C LYS A 74 14.13 -8.36 -1.55
N GLU A 75 13.88 -8.12 -2.86
CA GLU A 75 14.90 -8.12 -3.91
C GLU A 75 14.92 -6.77 -4.63
N GLU A 76 15.45 -5.74 -3.99
CA GLU A 76 15.47 -4.37 -4.55
C GLU A 76 16.16 -4.26 -5.91
N ALA A 77 17.08 -5.19 -6.24
CA ALA A 77 17.88 -5.13 -7.46
C ALA A 77 17.06 -5.36 -8.75
N ILE A 78 15.95 -6.10 -8.66
CA ILE A 78 15.12 -6.42 -9.85
C ILE A 78 14.12 -5.32 -10.19
N TRP A 79 13.91 -4.36 -9.28
CA TRP A 79 12.91 -3.31 -9.44
C TRP A 79 13.50 -2.00 -9.93
N SER A 80 12.73 -1.30 -10.76
CA SER A 80 13.18 -0.03 -11.32
C SER A 80 13.44 1.03 -10.24
N PRO A 81 14.38 1.97 -10.47
CA PRO A 81 14.62 3.08 -9.55
C PRO A 81 13.36 3.89 -9.25
N GLU A 82 12.51 4.09 -10.26
CA GLU A 82 11.27 4.87 -10.12
C GLU A 82 10.24 4.15 -9.23
N PHE A 83 10.12 2.82 -9.32
CA PHE A 83 9.23 2.06 -8.43
C PHE A 83 9.72 2.12 -6.99
N LYS A 84 11.02 1.97 -6.78
CA LYS A 84 11.62 2.07 -5.43
C LYS A 84 11.43 3.47 -4.84
N ASP A 85 11.59 4.51 -5.64
CA ASP A 85 11.38 5.89 -5.21
C ASP A 85 9.90 6.17 -4.88
N PHE A 86 8.97 5.69 -5.72
CA PHE A 86 7.53 5.77 -5.47
C PHE A 86 7.17 5.15 -4.11
N LEU A 87 7.67 3.94 -3.82
CA LEU A 87 7.45 3.30 -2.54
C LEU A 87 8.10 4.08 -1.38
N ALA A 88 9.31 4.59 -1.57
CA ALA A 88 10.02 5.35 -0.55
C ALA A 88 9.29 6.65 -0.17
N GLN A 89 8.64 7.31 -1.12
CA GLN A 89 7.84 8.52 -0.87
C GLN A 89 6.50 8.19 -0.20
N ALA A 90 5.86 7.09 -0.60
CA ALA A 90 4.56 6.67 -0.07
C ALA A 90 4.64 6.01 1.33
N LEU A 91 5.78 5.40 1.67
CA LEU A 91 5.99 4.65 2.91
C LEU A 91 6.84 5.42 3.94
N LYS A 92 6.82 6.75 3.93
CA LYS A 92 7.41 7.53 5.01
C LYS A 92 6.64 7.31 6.31
N VAL A 93 7.38 6.99 7.39
CA VAL A 93 6.78 6.83 8.73
C VAL A 93 6.29 8.18 9.26
N ASP A 94 7.08 9.24 9.04
CA ASP A 94 6.62 10.60 9.32
C ASP A 94 5.54 11.00 8.32
N VAL A 95 4.33 11.22 8.83
CA VAL A 95 3.15 11.58 8.03
C VAL A 95 3.34 12.91 7.29
N ASN A 96 4.11 13.83 7.86
CA ASN A 96 4.36 15.14 7.23
C ASN A 96 5.29 15.00 6.01
N GLU A 97 6.23 14.07 6.06
CA GLU A 97 7.15 13.78 4.94
C GLU A 97 6.54 12.82 3.91
N ARG A 98 5.49 12.07 4.28
CA ARG A 98 4.82 11.14 3.36
C ARG A 98 4.15 11.92 2.23
N ALA A 99 4.37 11.49 0.98
CA ALA A 99 3.74 12.06 -0.19
C ALA A 99 2.20 12.08 -0.07
N SER A 100 1.57 13.07 -0.68
CA SER A 100 0.12 13.11 -0.87
C SER A 100 -0.29 12.26 -2.09
N CYS A 101 -1.60 12.06 -2.27
CA CYS A 101 -2.12 11.44 -3.50
C CYS A 101 -1.78 12.29 -4.74
N GLU A 102 -1.85 13.62 -4.61
CA GLU A 102 -1.53 14.56 -5.67
C GLU A 102 -0.06 14.44 -6.10
N ASP A 103 0.86 14.35 -5.13
CA ASP A 103 2.29 14.15 -5.41
C ASP A 103 2.53 12.83 -6.15
N LEU A 104 1.93 11.75 -5.68
CA LEU A 104 2.10 10.42 -6.28
C LEU A 104 1.46 10.30 -7.65
N LEU A 105 0.35 11.00 -7.93
CA LEU A 105 -0.27 11.04 -9.26
C LEU A 105 0.64 11.71 -10.31
N GLN A 106 1.59 12.55 -9.90
CA GLN A 106 2.61 13.16 -10.77
C GLN A 106 3.92 12.38 -10.79
N HIS A 107 4.02 11.27 -10.05
CA HIS A 107 5.28 10.55 -9.92
C HIS A 107 5.69 9.85 -11.23
N PRO A 108 6.98 9.92 -11.64
CA PRO A 108 7.47 9.34 -12.91
C PRO A 108 7.18 7.84 -13.08
N PHE A 109 7.05 7.09 -11.98
CA PHE A 109 6.69 5.67 -12.03
C PHE A 109 5.36 5.43 -12.76
N LEU A 110 4.36 6.29 -12.56
CA LEU A 110 3.05 6.14 -13.20
C LEU A 110 3.09 6.34 -14.72
N ASN A 111 4.08 7.05 -15.25
CA ASN A 111 4.29 7.20 -16.69
C ASN A 111 4.73 5.90 -17.37
N LYS A 112 5.13 4.89 -16.58
CA LYS A 112 5.51 3.56 -17.06
C LYS A 112 4.36 2.57 -17.09
N SER A 113 3.12 3.02 -16.82
CA SER A 113 1.94 2.15 -16.84
C SER A 113 1.75 1.53 -18.22
N GLY A 114 1.49 0.20 -18.26
CA GLY A 114 1.15 -0.53 -19.47
C GLY A 114 -0.30 -0.31 -19.89
N ASN A 115 -0.71 -1.03 -20.94
CA ASN A 115 -2.09 -1.00 -21.39
C ASN A 115 -2.95 -1.86 -20.45
N LEU A 116 -4.12 -1.35 -20.04
CA LEU A 116 -5.08 -2.11 -19.22
C LEU A 116 -5.49 -3.45 -19.84
N ARG A 117 -5.46 -3.56 -21.17
CA ARG A 117 -5.73 -4.84 -21.89
C ARG A 117 -4.71 -5.91 -21.56
N ASP A 118 -3.51 -5.56 -21.12
CA ASP A 118 -2.48 -6.54 -20.74
C ASP A 118 -2.89 -7.34 -19.49
N LEU A 119 -3.86 -6.84 -18.72
CA LEU A 119 -4.47 -7.55 -17.58
C LEU A 119 -5.52 -8.60 -18.00
N GLU A 120 -6.06 -8.52 -19.22
CA GLU A 120 -7.15 -9.38 -19.67
C GLU A 120 -6.84 -10.88 -19.57
N PRO A 121 -5.65 -11.37 -19.96
CA PRO A 121 -5.30 -12.80 -19.82
C PRO A 121 -5.28 -13.25 -18.35
N ILE A 122 -4.79 -12.39 -17.44
CA ILE A 122 -4.72 -12.67 -16.01
C ILE A 122 -6.12 -12.73 -15.41
N ILE A 123 -6.98 -11.78 -15.77
CA ILE A 123 -8.37 -11.72 -15.33
C ILE A 123 -9.13 -12.96 -15.83
N LYS A 124 -8.99 -13.34 -17.10
CA LYS A 124 -9.62 -14.56 -17.66
C LYS A 124 -9.19 -15.81 -16.91
N LYS A 125 -7.89 -15.96 -16.64
CA LYS A 125 -7.36 -17.10 -15.87
C LYS A 125 -7.91 -17.14 -14.45
N SER A 126 -7.95 -16.01 -13.75
CA SER A 126 -8.48 -15.92 -12.38
C SER A 126 -9.98 -16.23 -12.33
N ARG A 127 -10.77 -15.69 -13.28
CA ARG A 127 -12.21 -15.98 -13.37
C ARG A 127 -12.48 -17.45 -13.61
N ALA A 128 -11.72 -18.10 -14.52
CA ALA A 128 -11.83 -19.53 -14.76
C ALA A 128 -11.50 -20.36 -13.52
N ALA A 129 -10.46 -20.00 -12.77
CA ALA A 129 -10.08 -20.68 -11.54
C ALA A 129 -11.14 -20.54 -10.42
N LEU A 130 -11.90 -19.44 -10.42
CA LEU A 130 -12.99 -19.18 -9.47
C LEU A 130 -14.36 -19.71 -9.95
N GLY A 131 -14.43 -20.37 -11.10
CA GLY A 131 -15.69 -20.84 -11.67
C GLY A 131 -16.65 -19.71 -12.10
N LEU A 132 -16.14 -18.50 -12.32
CA LEU A 132 -16.91 -17.34 -12.75
C LEU A 132 -17.11 -17.36 -14.29
N PRO A 133 -18.23 -16.79 -14.82
CA PRO A 133 -18.44 -16.70 -16.25
C PRO A 133 -17.29 -15.92 -16.94
N PRO A 134 -16.97 -16.26 -18.22
CA PRO A 134 -15.99 -15.50 -19.00
C PRO A 134 -16.36 -14.01 -19.07
N LEU A 135 -15.36 -13.18 -19.41
CA LEU A 135 -15.59 -11.74 -19.68
C LEU A 135 -16.40 -11.56 -20.96
#